data_952fd2e86248d988444c2972939467a5
#
_entry.id   952fd2e86248d988444c2972939467a5
#
_cell.length_a   1.000
_cell.length_b   1.000
_cell.length_c   1.000
_cell.angle_alpha   90.00
_cell.angle_beta   90.00
_cell.angle_gamma   90.00
#
_symmetry.space_group_name_H-M   'P 1'
#
loop_
_entity.id
_entity.type
_entity.pdbx_description
1 polymer ?
#
loop_
_entity_poly.entity_id
_entity_poly.type
_entity_poly.pdbx_seq_one_letter_code
_entity_poly.pdbx_strand_id
1 'polypeptide(L)'
;MRKTRDAQNVSEGITIIVDAFWGDGGKGLISAWYALLTHASGVFRGCGGPGAEHGIFYNGKYIKTNQLPLGFLMTGSLVGIGPGTAVDPEKLYEEMVRFKLEPDRVRIDPRCPLVTPLDIEEEIRSAHMRGIGSTMSGTGACMAKRVLRTAPLAEEVGYLKPLVENIPELANKLASEGNIILESSQGFGLSNFFGSGKYVTSVDVTTGSVLAGVGADWRKIKRVVLVVKALPTREGTGPMGNVEEFTVEEMLEKGIVEYSSIRDPQTGKPNIRRKAKGIDWDILKRASDINGATEIALTFAEHYDKSVTDVTKWSDLTPKVLNLIKKIESVTGAPVTIVNTGKSFNSLAWREGTPEFTNVEEERLGSYIPA
;
A
#
# COMPACT_ATOMS: atom_id res chain seq x y z
N MET A 1 -7.80 -30.70 -32.37
CA MET A 1 -7.83 -29.26 -32.09
C MET A 1 -8.93 -28.98 -31.06
N ARG A 2 -8.64 -29.05 -29.77
CA ARG A 2 -9.52 -28.56 -28.69
C ARG A 2 -9.17 -27.11 -28.46
N LYS A 3 -10.09 -26.21 -28.76
CA LYS A 3 -10.03 -24.81 -28.40
C LYS A 3 -9.91 -24.73 -26.88
N THR A 4 -8.80 -24.19 -26.40
CA THR A 4 -8.65 -23.72 -25.03
C THR A 4 -9.71 -22.65 -24.81
N ARG A 5 -10.72 -22.98 -23.99
CA ARG A 5 -11.70 -22.04 -23.47
C ARG A 5 -10.99 -21.16 -22.43
N ASP A 6 -10.87 -19.91 -22.79
CA ASP A 6 -11.17 -18.77 -21.95
C ASP A 6 -10.28 -18.49 -20.71
N ALA A 7 -9.17 -17.82 -20.99
CA ALA A 7 -8.74 -16.71 -20.14
C ALA A 7 -9.82 -15.61 -20.25
N GLN A 8 -11.06 -15.88 -19.77
CA GLN A 8 -12.17 -14.94 -19.85
C GLN A 8 -12.24 -14.11 -18.58
N ASN A 9 -12.13 -12.80 -18.81
CA ASN A 9 -12.63 -11.71 -17.99
C ASN A 9 -11.92 -11.44 -16.66
N VAL A 10 -10.62 -11.17 -16.71
CA VAL A 10 -10.10 -10.10 -15.86
C VAL A 10 -10.65 -8.81 -16.48
N SER A 11 -11.71 -8.26 -15.89
CA SER A 11 -12.41 -7.11 -16.47
C SER A 11 -11.46 -5.93 -16.56
N GLU A 12 -11.29 -5.36 -17.75
CA GLU A 12 -10.58 -4.10 -17.99
C GLU A 12 -10.99 -3.05 -16.97
N GLY A 13 -10.04 -2.27 -16.47
CA GLY A 13 -10.36 -1.18 -15.55
C GLY A 13 -9.34 -0.95 -14.43
N ILE A 14 -9.83 -0.47 -13.31
CA ILE A 14 -9.01 0.01 -12.21
C ILE A 14 -9.31 -0.79 -10.94
N THR A 15 -8.26 -1.34 -10.33
CA THR A 15 -8.28 -1.88 -8.97
C THR A 15 -7.55 -0.91 -8.05
N ILE A 16 -8.18 -0.46 -6.97
CA ILE A 16 -7.58 0.46 -5.99
C ILE A 16 -7.34 -0.30 -4.68
N ILE A 17 -6.12 -0.22 -4.17
CA ILE A 17 -5.72 -0.85 -2.90
C ILE A 17 -5.54 0.23 -1.84
N VAL A 18 -6.38 0.21 -0.81
CA VAL A 18 -6.37 1.14 0.33
C VAL A 18 -6.30 0.39 1.66
N ASP A 19 -5.99 1.08 2.75
CA ASP A 19 -5.83 0.49 4.09
C ASP A 19 -6.82 1.11 5.08
N ALA A 20 -7.40 0.27 5.93
CA ALA A 20 -8.46 0.65 6.85
C ALA A 20 -7.98 1.44 8.08
N PHE A 21 -6.70 1.33 8.48
CA PHE A 21 -6.24 1.83 9.76
C PHE A 21 -5.10 2.85 9.64
N TRP A 22 -3.96 2.61 10.30
CA TRP A 22 -2.86 3.60 10.39
C TRP A 22 -1.65 3.19 9.55
N GLY A 23 -1.87 2.43 8.49
CA GLY A 23 -0.83 1.91 7.63
C GLY A 23 -0.26 0.57 8.10
N ASP A 24 0.82 0.12 7.43
CA ASP A 24 1.48 -1.17 7.69
C ASP A 24 0.54 -2.39 7.61
N GLY A 25 -0.55 -2.24 6.87
CA GLY A 25 -1.56 -3.28 6.68
C GLY A 25 -1.19 -4.34 5.63
N GLY A 26 -0.04 -4.21 4.95
CA GLY A 26 0.35 -5.17 3.92
C GLY A 26 -0.18 -4.85 2.52
N LYS A 27 -0.50 -3.58 2.24
CA LYS A 27 -0.96 -3.13 0.91
C LYS A 27 -0.05 -3.56 -0.24
N GLY A 28 1.28 -3.48 -0.03
CA GLY A 28 2.24 -3.89 -1.06
C GLY A 28 2.11 -5.36 -1.46
N LEU A 29 1.89 -6.26 -0.49
CA LEU A 29 1.61 -7.67 -0.75
C LEU A 29 0.33 -7.85 -1.57
N ILE A 30 -0.75 -7.20 -1.15
CA ILE A 30 -2.06 -7.29 -1.82
C ILE A 30 -1.97 -6.67 -3.22
N SER A 31 -1.31 -5.52 -3.37
CA SER A 31 -1.08 -4.88 -4.67
C SER A 31 -0.29 -5.78 -5.64
N ALA A 32 0.78 -6.41 -5.16
CA ALA A 32 1.58 -7.34 -5.96
C ALA A 32 0.75 -8.55 -6.43
N TRP A 33 -0.08 -9.12 -5.53
CA TRP A 33 -0.97 -10.21 -5.88
C TRP A 33 -2.04 -9.81 -6.88
N TYR A 34 -2.72 -8.69 -6.69
CA TYR A 34 -3.71 -8.22 -7.67
C TYR A 34 -3.07 -7.88 -9.01
N ALA A 35 -1.86 -7.30 -9.02
CA ALA A 35 -1.14 -7.05 -10.26
C ALA A 35 -0.85 -8.34 -11.03
N LEU A 36 -0.44 -9.39 -10.32
CA LEU A 36 -0.20 -10.71 -10.89
C LEU A 36 -1.49 -11.34 -11.45
N LEU A 37 -2.55 -11.40 -10.62
CA LEU A 37 -3.82 -12.04 -10.96
C LEU A 37 -4.53 -11.37 -12.14
N THR A 38 -4.48 -10.03 -12.19
CA THR A 38 -5.16 -9.26 -13.21
C THR A 38 -4.29 -9.01 -14.44
N HIS A 39 -3.06 -9.53 -14.47
CA HIS A 39 -2.07 -9.21 -15.52
C HIS A 39 -1.97 -7.70 -15.74
N ALA A 40 -1.86 -6.94 -14.64
CA ALA A 40 -1.92 -5.49 -14.69
C ALA A 40 -0.88 -4.91 -15.67
N SER A 41 -1.33 -4.10 -16.60
CA SER A 41 -0.47 -3.40 -17.56
C SER A 41 0.28 -2.23 -16.92
N GLY A 42 -0.21 -1.73 -15.78
CA GLY A 42 0.44 -0.67 -15.01
C GLY A 42 0.06 -0.68 -13.54
N VAL A 43 0.98 -0.22 -12.70
CA VAL A 43 0.76 0.02 -11.27
C VAL A 43 1.16 1.45 -10.94
N PHE A 44 0.28 2.16 -10.23
CA PHE A 44 0.41 3.61 -10.05
C PHE A 44 0.31 4.02 -8.59
N ARG A 45 1.11 5.03 -8.21
CA ARG A 45 0.93 5.78 -6.98
C ARG A 45 0.24 7.11 -7.24
N GLY A 46 -0.76 7.46 -6.42
CA GLY A 46 -1.49 8.73 -6.51
C GLY A 46 -1.44 9.57 -5.25
N CYS A 47 -0.75 9.11 -4.19
CA CYS A 47 -0.66 9.85 -2.94
C CYS A 47 0.59 9.47 -2.14
N GLY A 48 0.91 10.27 -1.11
CA GLY A 48 2.04 10.03 -0.22
C GLY A 48 3.35 10.59 -0.75
N GLY A 49 4.44 9.95 -0.39
CA GLY A 49 5.80 10.37 -0.74
C GLY A 49 6.84 9.37 -0.23
N PRO A 50 8.13 9.77 -0.18
CA PRO A 50 9.26 8.88 0.11
C PRO A 50 9.28 8.27 1.52
N GLY A 51 8.40 8.72 2.42
CA GLY A 51 8.22 8.13 3.75
C GLY A 51 7.34 6.87 3.79
N ALA A 52 6.68 6.52 2.69
CA ALA A 52 5.82 5.34 2.63
C ALA A 52 6.62 4.11 2.23
N GLU A 53 6.91 3.23 3.18
CA GLU A 53 7.56 1.95 2.89
C GLU A 53 6.53 0.86 2.61
N HIS A 54 6.67 0.16 1.49
CA HIS A 54 5.92 -1.04 1.15
C HIS A 54 6.86 -2.21 0.97
N GLY A 55 6.54 -3.36 1.56
CA GLY A 55 7.43 -4.51 1.54
C GLY A 55 6.72 -5.85 1.38
N ILE A 56 7.45 -6.82 0.83
CA ILE A 56 7.04 -8.22 0.74
C ILE A 56 8.21 -9.14 1.09
N PHE A 57 7.88 -10.32 1.64
CA PHE A 57 8.84 -11.41 1.78
C PHE A 57 8.68 -12.38 0.60
N TYR A 58 9.72 -12.49 -0.21
CA TYR A 58 9.74 -13.39 -1.36
C TYR A 58 11.06 -14.17 -1.40
N ASN A 59 11.01 -15.48 -1.53
CA ASN A 59 12.16 -16.38 -1.54
C ASN A 59 13.16 -16.10 -0.40
N GLY A 60 12.65 -15.91 0.82
CA GLY A 60 13.47 -15.67 2.01
C GLY A 60 14.09 -14.27 2.11
N LYS A 61 13.86 -13.38 1.12
CA LYS A 61 14.36 -12.00 1.12
C LYS A 61 13.23 -11.01 1.39
N TYR A 62 13.52 -9.97 2.17
CA TYR A 62 12.62 -8.83 2.33
C TYR A 62 12.89 -7.80 1.23
N ILE A 63 11.91 -7.60 0.36
CA ILE A 63 11.94 -6.64 -0.74
C ILE A 63 11.07 -5.47 -0.34
N LYS A 64 11.61 -4.24 -0.45
CA LYS A 64 10.89 -3.04 -0.07
C LYS A 64 11.13 -1.89 -1.04
N THR A 65 10.12 -1.03 -1.18
CA THR A 65 10.16 0.22 -1.93
C THR A 65 9.60 1.37 -1.10
N ASN A 66 10.02 2.58 -1.42
CA ASN A 66 9.48 3.80 -0.85
C ASN A 66 8.75 4.64 -1.92
N GLN A 67 9.28 4.69 -3.14
CA GLN A 67 8.71 5.47 -4.24
C GLN A 67 7.91 4.59 -5.21
N LEU A 68 8.43 3.42 -5.56
CA LEU A 68 7.79 2.52 -6.51
C LEU A 68 6.64 1.73 -5.87
N PRO A 69 5.48 1.59 -6.51
CA PRO A 69 4.45 0.65 -6.07
C PRO A 69 4.93 -0.79 -6.25
N LEU A 70 4.68 -1.65 -5.25
CA LEU A 70 5.26 -3.01 -5.22
C LEU A 70 4.70 -3.97 -6.27
N GLY A 71 3.50 -3.69 -6.79
CA GLY A 71 2.86 -4.57 -7.77
C GLY A 71 3.68 -4.79 -9.05
N PHE A 72 4.59 -3.88 -9.40
CA PHE A 72 5.45 -4.05 -10.58
C PHE A 72 6.41 -5.25 -10.52
N LEU A 73 6.77 -5.68 -9.32
CA LEU A 73 7.74 -6.78 -9.13
C LEU A 73 7.22 -8.10 -9.71
N MET A 74 5.90 -8.29 -9.71
CA MET A 74 5.28 -9.56 -10.08
C MET A 74 4.97 -9.67 -11.58
N THR A 75 4.65 -8.57 -12.24
CA THR A 75 4.10 -8.61 -13.60
C THR A 75 4.99 -8.01 -14.68
N GLY A 76 6.06 -7.34 -14.31
CA GLY A 76 6.80 -6.50 -15.26
C GLY A 76 5.98 -5.31 -15.78
N SER A 77 4.92 -4.92 -15.08
CA SER A 77 4.04 -3.81 -15.43
C SER A 77 4.78 -2.47 -15.48
N LEU A 78 4.22 -1.53 -16.22
CA LEU A 78 4.68 -0.14 -16.18
C LEU A 78 4.43 0.45 -14.79
N VAL A 79 5.36 1.23 -14.29
CA VAL A 79 5.25 1.95 -13.02
C VAL A 79 4.93 3.41 -13.29
N GLY A 80 3.84 3.91 -12.68
CA GLY A 80 3.45 5.30 -12.79
C GLY A 80 3.41 6.01 -11.43
N ILE A 81 3.92 7.23 -11.38
CA ILE A 81 3.79 8.11 -10.22
C ILE A 81 2.99 9.34 -10.64
N GLY A 82 1.77 9.43 -10.12
CA GLY A 82 0.85 10.51 -10.45
C GLY A 82 1.13 11.82 -9.72
N PRO A 83 0.54 12.94 -10.21
CA PRO A 83 0.80 14.30 -9.71
C PRO A 83 0.43 14.53 -8.23
N GLY A 84 -0.30 13.62 -7.61
CA GLY A 84 -0.63 13.65 -6.17
C GLY A 84 0.46 13.10 -5.25
N THR A 85 1.58 12.61 -5.79
CA THR A 85 2.67 12.00 -5.03
C THR A 85 3.89 12.91 -4.99
N ALA A 86 4.44 13.14 -3.80
CA ALA A 86 5.73 13.80 -3.66
C ALA A 86 6.86 12.83 -4.03
N VAL A 87 7.77 13.23 -4.90
CA VAL A 87 8.87 12.40 -5.41
C VAL A 87 10.19 12.86 -4.84
N ASP A 88 10.94 11.94 -4.26
CA ASP A 88 12.35 12.11 -3.95
C ASP A 88 13.15 11.48 -5.11
N PRO A 89 13.77 12.30 -5.97
CA PRO A 89 14.43 11.79 -7.16
C PRO A 89 15.59 10.85 -6.88
N GLU A 90 16.34 11.09 -5.81
CA GLU A 90 17.50 10.26 -5.44
C GLU A 90 17.02 8.87 -5.03
N LYS A 91 16.03 8.78 -4.14
CA LYS A 91 15.44 7.51 -3.73
C LYS A 91 14.79 6.77 -4.91
N LEU A 92 14.15 7.49 -5.82
CA LEU A 92 13.57 6.87 -7.01
C LEU A 92 14.64 6.21 -7.88
N TYR A 93 15.75 6.91 -8.15
CA TYR A 93 16.86 6.34 -8.92
C TYR A 93 17.54 5.19 -8.18
N GLU A 94 17.75 5.29 -6.87
CA GLU A 94 18.28 4.19 -6.06
C GLU A 94 17.41 2.92 -6.18
N GLU A 95 16.08 3.07 -6.14
CA GLU A 95 15.16 1.95 -6.32
C GLU A 95 15.20 1.40 -7.75
N MET A 96 15.23 2.25 -8.77
CA MET A 96 15.36 1.83 -10.17
C MET A 96 16.64 1.01 -10.39
N VAL A 97 17.77 1.48 -9.88
CA VAL A 97 19.05 0.76 -9.96
C VAL A 97 18.98 -0.58 -9.22
N ARG A 98 18.45 -0.57 -8.00
CA ARG A 98 18.30 -1.78 -7.17
C ARG A 98 17.48 -2.86 -7.86
N PHE A 99 16.39 -2.48 -8.53
CA PHE A 99 15.49 -3.41 -9.21
C PHE A 99 15.77 -3.55 -10.70
N LYS A 100 16.88 -2.95 -11.20
CA LYS A 100 17.28 -2.98 -12.61
C LYS A 100 16.16 -2.56 -13.55
N LEU A 101 15.45 -1.49 -13.17
CA LEU A 101 14.36 -0.94 -13.96
C LEU A 101 14.90 0.06 -14.96
N GLU A 102 14.67 -0.22 -16.22
CA GLU A 102 15.02 0.71 -17.28
C GLU A 102 14.06 1.93 -17.29
N PRO A 103 14.52 3.10 -17.77
CA PRO A 103 13.72 4.31 -17.80
C PRO A 103 12.39 4.19 -18.56
N ASP A 104 12.25 3.28 -19.49
CA ASP A 104 11.01 3.04 -20.24
C ASP A 104 9.92 2.35 -19.40
N ARG A 105 10.30 1.72 -18.28
CA ARG A 105 9.39 1.06 -17.34
C ARG A 105 8.86 1.97 -16.26
N VAL A 106 9.47 3.12 -16.02
CA VAL A 106 9.11 4.05 -14.93
C VAL A 106 8.68 5.38 -15.51
N ARG A 107 7.53 5.87 -15.12
CA ARG A 107 6.97 7.15 -15.54
C ARG A 107 6.55 7.99 -14.35
N ILE A 108 6.87 9.28 -14.42
CA ILE A 108 6.44 10.26 -13.42
C ILE A 108 5.68 11.40 -14.10
N ASP A 109 4.62 11.87 -13.49
CA ASP A 109 3.88 13.00 -14.03
C ASP A 109 4.73 14.28 -14.00
N PRO A 110 4.71 15.12 -15.05
CA PRO A 110 5.45 16.38 -15.07
C PRO A 110 5.15 17.29 -13.88
N ARG A 111 3.95 17.19 -13.30
CA ARG A 111 3.46 18.00 -12.18
C ARG A 111 3.76 17.40 -10.80
N CYS A 112 4.46 16.27 -10.69
CA CYS A 112 4.88 15.74 -9.40
C CYS A 112 5.75 16.75 -8.66
N PRO A 113 5.41 17.12 -7.40
CA PRO A 113 6.29 17.96 -6.60
C PRO A 113 7.51 17.15 -6.14
N LEU A 114 8.66 17.77 -6.18
CA LEU A 114 9.91 17.12 -5.82
C LEU A 114 10.33 17.47 -4.39
N VAL A 115 10.63 16.44 -3.61
CA VAL A 115 11.22 16.59 -2.28
C VAL A 115 12.68 17.02 -2.42
N THR A 116 13.04 18.07 -1.71
CA THR A 116 14.40 18.60 -1.67
C THR A 116 15.05 18.30 -0.32
N PRO A 117 16.40 18.35 -0.22
CA PRO A 117 17.10 18.27 1.07
C PRO A 117 16.61 19.31 2.10
N LEU A 118 16.19 20.50 1.65
CA LEU A 118 15.64 21.53 2.52
C LEU A 118 14.28 21.11 3.13
N ASP A 119 13.45 20.36 2.42
CA ASP A 119 12.18 19.83 2.93
C ASP A 119 12.43 18.84 4.07
N ILE A 120 13.43 17.99 3.91
CA ILE A 120 13.85 17.02 4.93
C ILE A 120 14.39 17.75 6.17
N GLU A 121 15.26 18.75 5.98
CA GLU A 121 15.79 19.55 7.08
C GLU A 121 14.69 20.31 7.83
N GLU A 122 13.71 20.86 7.12
CA GLU A 122 12.58 21.56 7.70
C GLU A 122 11.77 20.64 8.62
N GLU A 123 11.46 19.43 8.18
CA GLU A 123 10.77 18.43 9.01
C GLU A 123 11.62 18.01 10.22
N ILE A 124 12.92 17.76 10.05
CA ILE A 124 13.84 17.40 11.14
C ILE A 124 13.91 18.50 12.19
N ARG A 125 13.92 19.78 11.80
CA ARG A 125 13.94 20.93 12.73
C ARG A 125 12.60 21.13 13.44
N SER A 126 11.51 20.68 12.88
CA SER A 126 10.16 20.85 13.45
C SER A 126 9.97 20.02 14.72
N ALA A 127 9.80 20.69 15.86
CA ALA A 127 9.49 20.04 17.12
C ALA A 127 8.14 19.30 17.06
N HIS A 128 7.18 19.83 16.30
CA HIS A 128 5.87 19.20 16.10
C HIS A 128 6.00 17.88 15.34
N MET A 129 6.73 17.88 14.21
CA MET A 129 6.91 16.66 13.40
C MET A 129 7.62 15.57 14.20
N ARG A 130 8.63 15.91 15.01
CA ARG A 130 9.26 14.96 15.92
C ARG A 130 8.29 14.45 16.99
N GLY A 131 7.47 15.35 17.55
CA GLY A 131 6.50 15.00 18.60
C GLY A 131 5.39 14.04 18.14
N ILE A 132 4.96 14.11 16.90
CA ILE A 132 3.98 13.18 16.32
C ILE A 132 4.61 11.89 15.79
N GLY A 133 5.94 11.79 15.75
CA GLY A 133 6.65 10.62 15.20
C GLY A 133 6.56 10.51 13.68
N SER A 134 6.69 11.64 12.97
CA SER A 134 6.79 11.67 11.50
C SER A 134 8.03 10.91 11.01
N THR A 135 7.96 10.41 9.78
CA THR A 135 9.09 9.76 9.10
C THR A 135 10.24 10.69 8.73
N MET A 136 10.05 12.00 8.86
CA MET A 136 11.03 13.05 8.50
C MET A 136 11.56 12.89 7.07
N SER A 137 10.68 12.54 6.13
CA SER A 137 11.02 12.27 4.73
C SER A 137 10.87 13.47 3.81
N GLY A 138 10.52 14.65 4.35
CA GLY A 138 10.30 15.88 3.59
C GLY A 138 8.94 15.95 2.88
N THR A 139 8.11 14.92 3.00
CA THR A 139 6.81 14.83 2.28
C THR A 139 5.89 15.99 2.67
N GLY A 140 5.75 16.28 3.96
CA GLY A 140 4.86 17.33 4.46
C GLY A 140 5.31 18.73 4.02
N ALA A 141 6.61 19.03 4.15
CA ALA A 141 7.19 20.31 3.72
C ALA A 141 7.05 20.51 2.20
N CYS A 142 7.34 19.46 1.41
CA CYS A 142 7.17 19.46 -0.04
C CYS A 142 5.71 19.73 -0.44
N MET A 143 4.74 19.04 0.18
CA MET A 143 3.31 19.21 -0.12
C MET A 143 2.80 20.60 0.30
N ALA A 144 3.30 21.16 1.41
CA ALA A 144 2.99 22.53 1.79
C ALA A 144 3.48 23.52 0.71
N LYS A 145 4.69 23.36 0.20
CA LYS A 145 5.22 24.14 -0.93
C LYS A 145 4.42 23.93 -2.21
N ARG A 146 3.92 22.70 -2.45
CA ARG A 146 3.02 22.43 -3.59
C ARG A 146 1.74 23.27 -3.50
N VAL A 147 1.11 23.35 -2.32
CA VAL A 147 -0.09 24.19 -2.10
C VAL A 147 0.23 25.66 -2.30
N LEU A 148 1.40 26.12 -1.84
CA LEU A 148 1.90 27.49 -2.03
C LEU A 148 2.40 27.76 -3.47
N ARG A 149 2.48 26.75 -4.32
CA ARG A 149 2.96 26.81 -5.72
C ARG A 149 4.45 27.19 -5.82
N THR A 150 5.25 26.73 -4.86
CA THR A 150 6.70 27.01 -4.78
C THR A 150 7.53 25.71 -4.78
N ALA A 151 6.90 24.54 -4.77
CA ALA A 151 7.60 23.26 -4.91
C ALA A 151 8.19 23.13 -6.32
N PRO A 152 9.45 22.67 -6.48
CA PRO A 152 9.97 22.29 -7.78
C PRO A 152 9.15 21.12 -8.35
N LEU A 153 8.96 21.11 -9.67
CA LEU A 153 8.19 20.08 -10.36
C LEU A 153 9.11 19.18 -11.21
N ALA A 154 8.66 17.96 -11.47
CA ALA A 154 9.44 16.98 -12.23
C ALA A 154 9.82 17.47 -13.63
N GLU A 155 8.96 18.23 -14.32
CA GLU A 155 9.24 18.80 -15.64
C GLU A 155 10.35 19.84 -15.66
N GLU A 156 10.64 20.48 -14.52
CA GLU A 156 11.66 21.52 -14.38
C GLU A 156 13.07 20.94 -14.24
N VAL A 157 13.20 19.63 -14.00
CA VAL A 157 14.46 18.97 -13.70
C VAL A 157 14.96 18.15 -14.87
N GLY A 158 16.02 18.60 -15.50
CA GLY A 158 16.51 18.09 -16.79
C GLY A 158 16.84 16.58 -16.80
N TYR A 159 17.42 16.04 -15.75
CA TYR A 159 17.78 14.62 -15.69
C TYR A 159 16.56 13.69 -15.47
N LEU A 160 15.40 14.23 -15.06
CA LEU A 160 14.15 13.46 -14.95
C LEU A 160 13.40 13.36 -16.27
N LYS A 161 13.73 14.15 -17.29
CA LYS A 161 13.04 14.16 -18.59
C LYS A 161 12.79 12.78 -19.20
N PRO A 162 13.71 11.80 -19.13
CA PRO A 162 13.46 10.46 -19.69
C PRO A 162 12.31 9.71 -18.98
N LEU A 163 11.95 10.10 -17.76
CA LEU A 163 10.89 9.49 -16.95
C LEU A 163 9.57 10.27 -17.05
N VAL A 164 9.59 11.51 -17.55
CA VAL A 164 8.41 12.39 -17.52
C VAL A 164 7.42 11.99 -18.61
N GLU A 165 6.18 11.72 -18.19
CA GLU A 165 5.05 11.39 -19.08
C GLU A 165 3.72 11.85 -18.45
N ASN A 166 2.71 12.15 -19.27
CA ASN A 166 1.37 12.50 -18.80
C ASN A 166 0.67 11.29 -18.18
N ILE A 167 0.80 11.12 -16.87
CA ILE A 167 0.27 9.95 -16.14
C ILE A 167 -1.25 9.83 -16.23
N PRO A 168 -2.07 10.89 -16.10
CA PRO A 168 -3.52 10.78 -16.32
C PRO A 168 -3.89 10.18 -17.67
N GLU A 169 -3.25 10.60 -18.75
CA GLU A 169 -3.52 10.08 -20.09
C GLU A 169 -3.09 8.63 -20.21
N LEU A 170 -1.87 8.30 -19.78
CA LEU A 170 -1.32 6.94 -19.77
C LEU A 170 -2.18 5.97 -18.95
N ALA A 171 -2.52 6.33 -17.71
CA ALA A 171 -3.32 5.47 -16.82
C ALA A 171 -4.71 5.21 -17.40
N ASN A 172 -5.36 6.24 -17.97
CA ASN A 172 -6.67 6.08 -18.57
C ASN A 172 -6.65 5.26 -19.86
N LYS A 173 -5.59 5.35 -20.65
CA LYS A 173 -5.35 4.49 -21.81
C LYS A 173 -5.21 3.03 -21.36
N LEU A 174 -4.28 2.76 -20.46
CA LEU A 174 -4.02 1.39 -19.99
C LEU A 174 -5.24 0.77 -19.30
N ALA A 175 -6.03 1.56 -18.55
CA ALA A 175 -7.28 1.10 -17.94
C ALA A 175 -8.40 0.80 -18.94
N SER A 176 -8.28 1.26 -20.19
CA SER A 176 -9.22 0.93 -21.28
C SER A 176 -8.80 -0.30 -22.08
N GLU A 177 -7.53 -0.66 -22.00
CA GLU A 177 -6.92 -1.76 -22.76
C GLU A 177 -6.66 -2.99 -21.88
N GLY A 178 -6.78 -2.84 -20.55
CA GLY A 178 -6.52 -3.90 -19.59
C GLY A 178 -6.74 -3.43 -18.14
N ASN A 179 -6.05 -4.06 -17.21
CA ASN A 179 -6.13 -3.69 -15.80
C ASN A 179 -4.96 -2.83 -15.37
N ILE A 180 -5.25 -1.87 -14.48
CA ILE A 180 -4.25 -1.13 -13.73
C ILE A 180 -4.52 -1.22 -12.23
N ILE A 181 -3.46 -1.12 -11.44
CA ILE A 181 -3.53 -1.07 -9.98
C ILE A 181 -3.19 0.34 -9.51
N LEU A 182 -4.00 0.91 -8.64
CA LEU A 182 -3.67 2.12 -7.91
C LEU A 182 -3.35 1.74 -6.45
N GLU A 183 -2.10 1.92 -6.05
CA GLU A 183 -1.61 1.57 -4.72
C GLU A 183 -1.55 2.82 -3.84
N SER A 184 -2.39 2.86 -2.78
CA SER A 184 -2.40 3.93 -1.78
C SER A 184 -1.18 3.86 -0.86
N SER A 185 -0.91 4.95 -0.16
CA SER A 185 0.07 5.04 0.91
C SER A 185 -0.63 5.13 2.27
N GLN A 186 0.07 4.83 3.36
CA GLN A 186 -0.43 4.86 4.74
C GLN A 186 -1.78 4.13 4.90
N GLY A 187 -2.74 4.70 5.61
CA GLY A 187 -4.07 4.13 5.82
C GLY A 187 -5.08 5.17 6.30
N PHE A 188 -6.36 4.85 6.23
CA PHE A 188 -7.50 5.74 6.50
C PHE A 188 -7.38 6.53 7.81
N GLY A 189 -6.92 5.88 8.89
CA GLY A 189 -6.72 6.53 10.19
C GLY A 189 -5.62 7.59 10.22
N LEU A 190 -4.80 7.68 9.15
CA LEU A 190 -3.79 8.70 8.92
C LEU A 190 -4.19 9.72 7.85
N SER A 191 -5.37 9.62 7.24
CA SER A 191 -5.88 10.64 6.30
C SER A 191 -5.90 12.01 6.96
N ASN A 192 -5.41 13.05 6.27
CA ASN A 192 -5.47 14.40 6.80
C ASN A 192 -6.90 14.98 6.85
N PHE A 193 -7.87 14.34 6.18
CA PHE A 193 -9.29 14.72 6.24
C PHE A 193 -10.06 13.94 7.30
N PHE A 194 -9.78 12.65 7.47
CA PHE A 194 -10.61 11.73 8.24
C PHE A 194 -9.94 11.12 9.46
N GLY A 195 -8.64 11.31 9.59
CA GLY A 195 -7.84 10.81 10.71
C GLY A 195 -7.98 11.64 11.99
N SER A 196 -7.18 11.35 13.00
CA SER A 196 -7.33 11.90 14.36
C SER A 196 -6.55 13.22 14.53
N GLY A 197 -7.20 14.34 14.31
CA GLY A 197 -6.67 15.68 14.62
C GLY A 197 -5.36 15.98 13.89
N LYS A 198 -4.28 16.21 14.64
CA LYS A 198 -2.94 16.51 14.09
C LYS A 198 -2.07 15.27 13.92
N TYR A 199 -2.54 14.10 14.33
CA TYR A 199 -1.81 12.83 14.26
C TYR A 199 -2.10 12.11 12.93
N VAL A 200 -1.87 12.79 11.82
CA VAL A 200 -2.21 12.37 10.46
C VAL A 200 -1.02 12.54 9.52
N THR A 201 -1.09 11.95 8.34
CA THR A 201 -0.14 12.25 7.26
C THR A 201 -0.49 13.58 6.59
N SER A 202 0.40 14.09 5.75
CA SER A 202 0.25 15.41 5.11
C SER A 202 -0.76 15.44 3.95
N VAL A 203 -1.27 14.28 3.54
CA VAL A 203 -2.20 14.15 2.41
C VAL A 203 -3.38 13.27 2.76
N ASP A 204 -4.46 13.34 1.99
CA ASP A 204 -5.49 12.32 2.04
C ASP A 204 -5.03 11.05 1.30
N VAL A 205 -5.45 9.90 1.83
CA VAL A 205 -5.00 8.58 1.39
C VAL A 205 -6.19 7.64 1.05
N THR A 206 -7.36 8.22 0.91
CA THR A 206 -8.57 7.50 0.53
C THR A 206 -8.63 7.21 -0.97
N THR A 207 -9.54 6.34 -1.36
CA THR A 207 -9.83 6.00 -2.78
C THR A 207 -9.98 7.24 -3.64
N GLY A 208 -10.72 8.25 -3.16
CA GLY A 208 -10.94 9.51 -3.89
C GLY A 208 -9.65 10.26 -4.15
N SER A 209 -8.78 10.34 -3.15
CA SER A 209 -7.49 11.04 -3.26
C SER A 209 -6.50 10.30 -4.17
N VAL A 210 -6.40 8.99 -4.01
CA VAL A 210 -5.52 8.16 -4.87
C VAL A 210 -5.92 8.27 -6.32
N LEU A 211 -7.23 8.20 -6.59
CA LEU A 211 -7.79 8.33 -7.94
C LEU A 211 -7.48 9.70 -8.55
N ALA A 212 -7.76 10.77 -7.80
CA ALA A 212 -7.49 12.15 -8.22
C ALA A 212 -5.99 12.40 -8.42
N GLY A 213 -5.17 11.83 -7.53
CA GLY A 213 -3.72 11.94 -7.56
C GLY A 213 -3.05 11.22 -8.72
N VAL A 214 -3.70 10.24 -9.33
CA VAL A 214 -3.31 9.64 -10.63
C VAL A 214 -3.97 10.36 -11.80
N GLY A 215 -5.13 10.99 -11.58
CA GLY A 215 -5.96 11.56 -12.64
C GLY A 215 -6.72 10.49 -13.43
N ALA A 216 -7.06 9.39 -12.77
CA ALA A 216 -7.73 8.26 -13.40
C ALA A 216 -9.27 8.45 -13.43
N ASP A 217 -9.92 7.90 -14.44
CA ASP A 217 -11.38 8.00 -14.65
C ASP A 217 -12.12 7.09 -13.65
N TRP A 218 -12.88 7.68 -12.74
CA TRP A 218 -13.66 6.99 -11.72
C TRP A 218 -14.67 5.97 -12.29
N ARG A 219 -15.15 6.17 -13.51
CA ARG A 219 -16.09 5.27 -14.19
C ARG A 219 -15.48 3.90 -14.52
N LYS A 220 -14.14 3.84 -14.54
CA LYS A 220 -13.38 2.62 -14.81
C LYS A 220 -13.03 1.83 -13.54
N ILE A 221 -13.40 2.29 -12.35
CA ILE A 221 -13.17 1.55 -11.12
C ILE A 221 -13.99 0.26 -11.16
N LYS A 222 -13.32 -0.87 -11.00
CA LYS A 222 -13.90 -2.20 -10.90
C LYS A 222 -13.84 -2.74 -9.48
N ARG A 223 -12.76 -2.45 -8.76
CA ARG A 223 -12.54 -2.91 -7.40
C ARG A 223 -11.94 -1.83 -6.53
N VAL A 224 -12.39 -1.80 -5.29
CA VAL A 224 -11.72 -1.11 -4.20
C VAL A 224 -11.45 -2.15 -3.11
N VAL A 225 -10.21 -2.57 -2.98
CA VAL A 225 -9.77 -3.56 -2.01
C VAL A 225 -9.35 -2.84 -0.74
N LEU A 226 -10.11 -3.00 0.33
CA LEU A 226 -9.77 -2.46 1.63
C LEU A 226 -8.93 -3.48 2.41
N VAL A 227 -7.68 -3.17 2.65
CA VAL A 227 -6.79 -3.99 3.45
C VAL A 227 -7.09 -3.76 4.93
N VAL A 228 -7.43 -4.84 5.62
CA VAL A 228 -7.79 -4.86 7.04
C VAL A 228 -6.78 -5.70 7.80
N LYS A 229 -5.92 -5.08 8.58
CA LYS A 229 -4.96 -5.80 9.44
C LYS A 229 -5.67 -6.37 10.66
N ALA A 230 -5.52 -7.66 10.93
CA ALA A 230 -6.23 -8.35 12.03
C ALA A 230 -5.94 -7.76 13.42
N LEU A 231 -4.70 -7.33 13.63
CA LEU A 231 -4.27 -6.54 14.79
C LEU A 231 -3.60 -5.26 14.28
N PRO A 232 -4.34 -4.13 14.16
CA PRO A 232 -3.84 -2.90 13.59
C PRO A 232 -2.58 -2.38 14.28
N THR A 233 -1.67 -1.80 13.51
CA THR A 233 -0.44 -1.18 14.01
C THR A 233 -0.41 0.30 13.68
N ARG A 234 0.40 1.05 14.42
CA ARG A 234 0.64 2.45 14.17
C ARG A 234 2.10 2.81 14.39
N GLU A 235 2.65 3.55 13.46
CA GLU A 235 3.91 4.26 13.61
C GLU A 235 3.68 5.62 14.27
N GLY A 236 4.60 6.03 15.13
CA GLY A 236 4.50 7.33 15.82
C GLY A 236 3.44 7.37 16.93
N THR A 237 3.11 8.58 17.35
CA THR A 237 2.19 8.88 18.45
C THR A 237 0.75 9.08 17.94
N GLY A 238 -0.17 9.38 18.82
CA GLY A 238 -1.58 9.60 18.51
C GLY A 238 -2.47 8.39 18.83
N PRO A 239 -3.79 8.58 18.79
CA PRO A 239 -4.75 7.56 19.23
C PRO A 239 -4.84 6.41 18.21
N MET A 240 -5.17 5.24 18.71
CA MET A 240 -5.48 4.05 17.92
C MET A 240 -6.96 3.63 18.07
N GLY A 241 -7.86 4.60 18.10
CA GLY A 241 -9.28 4.37 18.29
C GLY A 241 -9.64 4.03 19.75
N ASN A 242 -10.75 3.33 19.93
CA ASN A 242 -11.29 2.91 21.24
C ASN A 242 -10.90 1.46 21.56
N VAL A 243 -9.63 1.10 21.37
CA VAL A 243 -9.13 -0.26 21.64
C VAL A 243 -7.87 -0.19 22.50
N GLU A 244 -7.69 -1.19 23.35
CA GLU A 244 -6.46 -1.32 24.14
C GLU A 244 -5.28 -1.66 23.21
N GLU A 245 -4.09 -1.24 23.64
CA GLU A 245 -2.84 -1.58 22.97
C GLU A 245 -2.10 -2.69 23.75
N PHE A 246 -1.38 -3.51 23.00
CA PHE A 246 -0.42 -4.44 23.59
C PHE A 246 0.76 -3.68 24.20
N THR A 247 1.27 -4.17 25.34
CA THR A 247 2.61 -3.79 25.80
C THR A 247 3.68 -4.48 24.96
N VAL A 248 4.92 -4.00 25.02
CA VAL A 248 6.04 -4.62 24.29
C VAL A 248 6.26 -6.04 24.79
N GLU A 249 6.14 -6.26 26.10
CA GLU A 249 6.29 -7.57 26.74
C GLU A 249 5.24 -8.56 26.24
N GLU A 250 3.96 -8.15 26.20
CA GLU A 250 2.88 -8.97 25.65
C GLU A 250 3.11 -9.34 24.18
N MET A 251 3.64 -8.38 23.38
CA MET A 251 3.96 -8.65 21.96
C MET A 251 5.12 -9.63 21.80
N LEU A 252 6.14 -9.53 22.65
CA LEU A 252 7.29 -10.45 22.66
C LEU A 252 6.86 -11.88 23.02
N GLU A 253 6.07 -12.02 24.11
CA GLU A 253 5.54 -13.33 24.55
C GLU A 253 4.68 -13.99 23.46
N LYS A 254 3.88 -13.20 22.76
CA LYS A 254 3.04 -13.68 21.65
C LYS A 254 3.80 -13.90 20.34
N GLY A 255 5.01 -13.36 20.23
CA GLY A 255 5.80 -13.38 18.99
C GLY A 255 5.16 -12.59 17.84
N ILE A 256 4.50 -11.47 18.15
CA ILE A 256 3.79 -10.60 17.20
C ILE A 256 4.42 -9.21 17.08
N VAL A 257 5.68 -9.06 17.51
CA VAL A 257 6.44 -7.81 17.39
C VAL A 257 6.66 -7.47 15.92
N GLU A 258 6.45 -6.20 15.59
CA GLU A 258 6.82 -5.63 14.31
C GLU A 258 7.76 -4.44 14.50
N TYR A 259 8.86 -4.44 13.76
CA TYR A 259 9.83 -3.36 13.80
C TYR A 259 9.56 -2.34 12.71
N SER A 260 9.79 -1.08 13.06
CA SER A 260 9.72 0.06 12.14
C SER A 260 11.02 0.19 11.33
N SER A 261 10.93 0.83 10.18
CA SER A 261 12.11 1.35 9.48
C SER A 261 12.69 2.59 10.18
N ILE A 262 11.89 3.28 10.99
CA ILE A 262 12.35 4.42 11.80
C ILE A 262 13.18 3.86 12.96
N ARG A 263 14.31 4.51 13.18
CA ARG A 263 15.24 4.14 14.26
C ARG A 263 15.18 5.16 15.37
N ASP A 264 15.27 4.67 16.58
CA ASP A 264 15.48 5.51 17.77
C ASP A 264 16.78 6.29 17.60
N PRO A 265 16.74 7.64 17.69
CA PRO A 265 17.93 8.47 17.44
C PRO A 265 19.03 8.33 18.51
N GLN A 266 18.71 7.83 19.69
CA GLN A 266 19.69 7.63 20.78
C GLN A 266 20.35 6.26 20.72
N THR A 267 19.58 5.24 20.40
CA THR A 267 20.05 3.84 20.42
C THR A 267 20.39 3.26 19.05
N GLY A 268 19.94 3.92 17.96
CA GLY A 268 20.05 3.44 16.59
C GLY A 268 19.24 2.16 16.29
N LYS A 269 18.49 1.66 17.27
CA LYS A 269 17.66 0.45 17.11
C LYS A 269 16.35 0.78 16.41
N PRO A 270 15.80 -0.15 15.61
CA PRO A 270 14.46 0.01 15.03
C PRO A 270 13.42 0.19 16.13
N ASN A 271 12.51 1.14 15.96
CA ASN A 271 11.37 1.29 16.85
C ASN A 271 10.45 0.06 16.74
N ILE A 272 9.79 -0.28 17.83
CA ILE A 272 8.73 -1.28 17.83
C ILE A 272 7.41 -0.55 17.53
N ARG A 273 6.67 -1.05 16.53
CA ARG A 273 5.36 -0.50 16.20
C ARG A 273 4.37 -0.77 17.31
N ARG A 274 3.58 0.25 17.65
CA ARG A 274 2.42 0.09 18.53
C ARG A 274 1.40 -0.81 17.86
N LYS A 275 0.70 -1.64 18.64
CA LYS A 275 -0.25 -2.63 18.12
C LYS A 275 -1.50 -2.67 18.98
N ALA A 276 -2.66 -2.56 18.35
CA ALA A 276 -3.98 -2.68 18.99
C ALA A 276 -4.29 -4.15 19.31
N LYS A 277 -4.99 -4.38 20.45
CA LYS A 277 -5.46 -5.72 20.85
C LYS A 277 -6.65 -6.22 20.03
N GLY A 278 -7.21 -5.37 19.17
CA GLY A 278 -8.35 -5.70 18.32
C GLY A 278 -8.64 -4.61 17.29
N ILE A 279 -9.76 -4.77 16.61
CA ILE A 279 -10.25 -3.85 15.59
C ILE A 279 -11.21 -2.83 16.23
N ASP A 280 -10.99 -1.55 15.99
CA ASP A 280 -12.00 -0.52 16.20
C ASP A 280 -13.02 -0.58 15.05
N TRP A 281 -14.22 -1.04 15.40
CA TRP A 281 -15.28 -1.32 14.43
C TRP A 281 -15.87 -0.06 13.80
N ASP A 282 -15.87 1.06 14.53
CA ASP A 282 -16.37 2.33 14.01
C ASP A 282 -15.40 2.93 13.00
N ILE A 283 -14.08 2.82 13.25
CA ILE A 283 -13.06 3.21 12.29
C ILE A 283 -13.15 2.32 11.05
N LEU A 284 -13.28 1.00 11.21
CA LEU A 284 -13.42 0.07 10.08
C LEU A 284 -14.65 0.38 9.22
N LYS A 285 -15.80 0.64 9.88
CA LYS A 285 -17.04 1.01 9.18
C LYS A 285 -16.85 2.28 8.35
N ARG A 286 -16.33 3.33 8.98
CA ARG A 286 -16.04 4.61 8.29
C ARG A 286 -15.03 4.44 7.15
N ALA A 287 -13.97 3.66 7.38
CA ALA A 287 -12.97 3.39 6.34
C ALA A 287 -13.60 2.67 5.14
N SER A 288 -14.48 1.69 5.38
CA SER A 288 -15.20 0.98 4.32
C SER A 288 -16.14 1.92 3.55
N ASP A 289 -16.95 2.71 4.26
CA ASP A 289 -17.95 3.59 3.65
C ASP A 289 -17.29 4.69 2.80
N ILE A 290 -16.28 5.36 3.35
CA ILE A 290 -15.63 6.50 2.68
C ILE A 290 -14.79 6.03 1.49
N ASN A 291 -14.15 4.86 1.61
CA ASN A 291 -13.40 4.30 0.49
C ASN A 291 -14.29 3.61 -0.55
N GLY A 292 -15.54 3.28 -0.23
CA GLY A 292 -16.41 2.52 -1.12
C GLY A 292 -15.88 1.11 -1.34
N ALA A 293 -15.47 0.43 -0.26
CA ALA A 293 -14.86 -0.89 -0.33
C ALA A 293 -15.79 -1.90 -1.03
N THR A 294 -15.30 -2.56 -2.07
CA THR A 294 -16.04 -3.62 -2.78
C THR A 294 -15.66 -5.01 -2.27
N GLU A 295 -14.47 -5.13 -1.69
CA GLU A 295 -13.95 -6.35 -1.10
C GLU A 295 -12.87 -6.05 -0.06
N ILE A 296 -12.61 -7.04 0.80
CA ILE A 296 -11.68 -6.93 1.92
C ILE A 296 -10.53 -7.93 1.74
N ALA A 297 -9.31 -7.47 1.97
CA ALA A 297 -8.14 -8.33 2.20
C ALA A 297 -7.78 -8.32 3.70
N LEU A 298 -8.06 -9.40 4.41
CA LEU A 298 -7.66 -9.58 5.82
C LEU A 298 -6.20 -9.98 5.86
N THR A 299 -5.38 -9.24 6.59
CA THR A 299 -3.93 -9.48 6.64
C THR A 299 -3.43 -9.75 8.05
N PHE A 300 -2.27 -10.38 8.16
CA PHE A 300 -1.62 -10.75 9.43
C PHE A 300 -2.55 -11.57 10.34
N ALA A 301 -3.31 -12.50 9.75
CA ALA A 301 -4.24 -13.35 10.50
C ALA A 301 -3.51 -14.26 11.51
N GLU A 302 -2.25 -14.63 11.23
CA GLU A 302 -1.38 -15.38 12.12
C GLU A 302 -1.00 -14.62 13.40
N HIS A 303 -1.05 -13.30 13.41
CA HIS A 303 -0.88 -12.52 14.64
C HIS A 303 -2.13 -12.58 15.53
N TYR A 304 -3.31 -12.75 14.94
CA TYR A 304 -4.57 -12.92 15.65
C TYR A 304 -4.77 -14.36 16.12
N ASP A 305 -4.39 -15.32 15.28
CA ASP A 305 -4.44 -16.74 15.59
C ASP A 305 -3.25 -17.49 14.95
N LYS A 306 -2.27 -17.89 15.76
CA LYS A 306 -1.08 -18.59 15.29
C LYS A 306 -1.36 -19.90 14.56
N SER A 307 -2.51 -20.53 14.82
CA SER A 307 -2.88 -21.80 14.21
C SER A 307 -3.10 -21.70 12.70
N VAL A 308 -3.26 -20.50 12.17
CA VAL A 308 -3.41 -20.28 10.71
C VAL A 308 -2.08 -19.91 10.03
N THR A 309 -0.95 -19.99 10.73
CA THR A 309 0.35 -19.64 10.12
C THR A 309 0.60 -20.45 8.86
N ASP A 310 0.86 -19.76 7.73
CA ASP A 310 1.14 -20.31 6.41
C ASP A 310 0.02 -21.20 5.82
N VAL A 311 -1.21 -21.08 6.32
CA VAL A 311 -2.39 -21.72 5.72
C VAL A 311 -2.68 -21.08 4.36
N THR A 312 -2.83 -21.92 3.33
CA THR A 312 -3.11 -21.48 1.95
C THR A 312 -4.51 -21.87 1.44
N LYS A 313 -5.23 -22.70 2.20
CA LYS A 313 -6.60 -23.12 1.84
C LYS A 313 -7.61 -22.45 2.76
N TRP A 314 -8.67 -21.91 2.18
CA TRP A 314 -9.75 -21.29 2.95
C TRP A 314 -10.43 -22.26 3.93
N SER A 315 -10.58 -23.53 3.54
CA SER A 315 -11.14 -24.59 4.38
C SER A 315 -10.36 -24.86 5.68
N ASP A 316 -9.08 -24.49 5.70
CA ASP A 316 -8.17 -24.79 6.81
C ASP A 316 -8.09 -23.60 7.79
N LEU A 317 -8.82 -22.51 7.52
CA LEU A 317 -8.94 -21.38 8.44
C LEU A 317 -9.70 -21.81 9.71
N THR A 318 -9.21 -21.39 10.87
CA THR A 318 -9.83 -21.73 12.16
C THR A 318 -11.19 -21.06 12.35
N PRO A 319 -12.07 -21.64 13.18
CA PRO A 319 -13.33 -20.98 13.57
C PRO A 319 -13.14 -19.57 14.14
N LYS A 320 -12.01 -19.32 14.81
CA LYS A 320 -11.67 -18.02 15.37
C LYS A 320 -11.47 -16.97 14.26
N VAL A 321 -10.71 -17.30 13.21
CA VAL A 321 -10.49 -16.42 12.06
C VAL A 321 -11.78 -16.29 11.23
N LEU A 322 -12.51 -17.37 11.02
CA LEU A 322 -13.80 -17.33 10.32
C LEU A 322 -14.85 -16.44 11.03
N ASN A 323 -14.87 -16.42 12.36
CA ASN A 323 -15.74 -15.52 13.13
C ASN A 323 -15.30 -14.06 12.99
N LEU A 324 -13.99 -13.78 12.96
CA LEU A 324 -13.47 -12.45 12.67
C LEU A 324 -13.91 -11.98 11.27
N ILE A 325 -13.77 -12.84 10.26
CA ILE A 325 -14.22 -12.58 8.88
C ILE A 325 -15.70 -12.22 8.86
N LYS A 326 -16.58 -13.05 9.47
CA LYS A 326 -18.02 -12.78 9.54
C LYS A 326 -18.32 -11.41 10.17
N LYS A 327 -17.57 -11.04 11.22
CA LYS A 327 -17.75 -9.75 11.89
C LYS A 327 -17.29 -8.59 10.99
N ILE A 328 -16.15 -8.71 10.30
CA ILE A 328 -15.67 -7.72 9.33
C ILE A 328 -16.72 -7.52 8.24
N GLU A 329 -17.21 -8.60 7.62
CA GLU A 329 -18.24 -8.55 6.57
C GLU A 329 -19.56 -7.91 7.06
N SER A 330 -19.97 -8.24 8.27
CA SER A 330 -21.17 -7.64 8.91
C SER A 330 -21.04 -6.13 9.09
N VAL A 331 -19.83 -5.63 9.41
CA VAL A 331 -19.57 -4.20 9.66
C VAL A 331 -19.39 -3.44 8.35
N THR A 332 -18.65 -4.02 7.40
CA THR A 332 -18.28 -3.33 6.15
C THR A 332 -19.30 -3.49 5.04
N GLY A 333 -20.11 -4.55 5.07
CA GLY A 333 -20.98 -4.93 3.96
C GLY A 333 -20.24 -5.50 2.74
N ALA A 334 -18.90 -5.62 2.80
CA ALA A 334 -18.06 -6.13 1.73
C ALA A 334 -17.51 -7.53 2.06
N PRO A 335 -17.40 -8.45 1.09
CA PRO A 335 -16.87 -9.78 1.33
C PRO A 335 -15.38 -9.76 1.62
N VAL A 336 -14.90 -10.60 2.53
CA VAL A 336 -13.48 -10.93 2.67
C VAL A 336 -13.14 -11.97 1.61
N THR A 337 -12.26 -11.62 0.67
CA THR A 337 -11.88 -12.47 -0.46
C THR A 337 -10.50 -13.11 -0.28
N ILE A 338 -9.66 -12.49 0.53
CA ILE A 338 -8.27 -12.91 0.80
C ILE A 338 -7.99 -12.88 2.29
N VAL A 339 -7.28 -13.89 2.78
CA VAL A 339 -6.67 -13.91 4.12
C VAL A 339 -5.19 -14.16 4.00
N ASN A 340 -4.37 -13.17 4.37
CA ASN A 340 -2.93 -13.38 4.51
C ASN A 340 -2.65 -13.99 5.89
N THR A 341 -1.91 -15.08 5.91
CA THR A 341 -1.71 -15.98 7.05
C THR A 341 -0.24 -16.12 7.45
N GLY A 342 0.65 -15.35 6.83
CA GLY A 342 2.08 -15.44 7.14
C GLY A 342 2.92 -14.44 6.37
N LYS A 343 4.22 -14.45 6.62
CA LYS A 343 5.18 -13.52 6.04
C LYS A 343 5.46 -13.78 4.56
N SER A 344 5.37 -15.05 4.12
CA SER A 344 5.69 -15.42 2.76
C SER A 344 4.69 -14.81 1.79
N PHE A 345 5.17 -14.44 0.60
CA PHE A 345 4.33 -13.99 -0.51
C PHE A 345 3.17 -14.97 -0.78
N ASN A 346 3.43 -16.27 -0.66
CA ASN A 346 2.46 -17.34 -0.94
C ASN A 346 1.56 -17.71 0.25
N SER A 347 1.74 -17.09 1.44
CA SER A 347 0.93 -17.39 2.63
C SER A 347 -0.43 -16.66 2.55
N LEU A 348 -1.25 -17.04 1.56
CA LEU A 348 -2.57 -16.47 1.30
C LEU A 348 -3.62 -17.56 1.10
N ALA A 349 -4.71 -17.47 1.85
CA ALA A 349 -5.90 -18.28 1.64
C ALA A 349 -6.95 -17.46 0.87
N TRP A 350 -7.36 -17.98 -0.29
CA TRP A 350 -8.36 -17.37 -1.15
C TRP A 350 -9.73 -17.97 -0.89
N ARG A 351 -10.77 -17.14 -0.93
CA ARG A 351 -12.15 -17.60 -0.77
C ARG A 351 -12.55 -18.44 -1.98
N GLU A 352 -13.10 -19.63 -1.73
CA GLU A 352 -13.61 -20.50 -2.79
C GLU A 352 -14.72 -19.80 -3.58
N GLY A 353 -14.71 -19.97 -4.90
CA GLY A 353 -15.68 -19.34 -5.80
C GLY A 353 -15.37 -17.92 -6.23
N THR A 354 -14.21 -17.38 -5.86
CA THR A 354 -13.66 -16.20 -6.53
C THR A 354 -13.05 -16.65 -7.87
N PRO A 355 -13.66 -16.38 -9.03
CA PRO A 355 -13.35 -17.06 -10.31
C PRO A 355 -11.94 -16.81 -10.86
N GLU A 356 -11.22 -15.86 -10.30
CA GLU A 356 -10.03 -15.27 -10.90
C GLU A 356 -8.72 -15.87 -10.36
N PHE A 357 -8.78 -16.79 -9.39
CA PHE A 357 -7.61 -17.13 -8.55
C PHE A 357 -7.11 -18.58 -8.67
N THR A 358 -7.58 -19.34 -9.64
CA THR A 358 -7.29 -20.78 -9.71
C THR A 358 -6.04 -21.17 -10.50
N ASN A 359 -5.43 -20.26 -11.27
CA ASN A 359 -4.25 -20.58 -12.09
C ASN A 359 -3.25 -19.41 -12.15
N VAL A 360 -2.53 -19.16 -11.06
CA VAL A 360 -1.34 -18.29 -11.11
C VAL A 360 -0.14 -19.14 -11.53
N GLU A 361 0.36 -18.90 -12.73
CA GLU A 361 1.59 -19.53 -13.21
C GLU A 361 2.78 -18.97 -12.41
N GLU A 362 3.39 -19.80 -11.56
CA GLU A 362 4.58 -19.46 -10.76
C GLU A 362 5.77 -18.98 -11.60
N GLU A 363 5.81 -19.33 -12.87
CA GLU A 363 6.90 -18.96 -13.81
C GLU A 363 7.02 -17.44 -14.01
N ARG A 364 5.98 -16.66 -13.74
CA ARG A 364 6.01 -15.18 -13.86
C ARG A 364 6.55 -14.46 -12.63
N LEU A 365 6.70 -15.16 -11.53
CA LEU A 365 7.15 -14.60 -10.25
C LEU A 365 8.67 -14.34 -10.19
N GLY A 366 9.47 -14.92 -11.07
CA GLY A 366 10.92 -15.00 -10.90
C GLY A 366 11.77 -14.01 -11.67
N SER A 367 11.27 -13.39 -12.75
CA SER A 367 12.12 -12.71 -13.73
C SER A 367 12.62 -11.30 -13.32
N TYR A 368 12.07 -10.70 -12.27
CA TYR A 368 12.35 -9.30 -11.91
C TYR A 368 12.93 -9.10 -10.49
N ILE A 369 13.13 -10.16 -9.72
CA ILE A 369 13.71 -10.05 -8.39
C ILE A 369 15.22 -10.20 -8.49
N PRO A 370 16.03 -9.24 -8.01
CA PRO A 370 17.47 -9.37 -7.98
C PRO A 370 17.89 -10.62 -7.20
N ALA A 371 18.80 -11.37 -7.77
CA ALA A 371 19.34 -12.61 -7.20
C ALA A 371 19.95 -12.39 -5.80
#